data_06fa9276a50199e7c66419cffbef57aa
#
_entry.id   06fa9276a50199e7c66419cffbef57aa
#
_cell.length_a   1.000
_cell.length_b   1.000
_cell.length_c   1.000
_cell.angle_alpha   90.00
_cell.angle_beta   90.00
_cell.angle_gamma   90.00
#
_symmetry.space_group_name_H-M   'P 1'
#
loop_
_entity.id
_entity.type
_entity.pdbx_description
1 polymer ?
#
loop_
_entity_poly.entity_id
_entity_poly.type
_entity_poly.pdbx_seq_one_letter_code
_entity_poly.pdbx_strand_id
1 'polypeptide(L)'
;MVKAGCWFIDTFALCYSYRYLVTKHQQQKGLPMQNSQHALTLAQINALTEEQIDKKLRLALDNAIDRIDLTYEQMREVMLLIMTGKCNDARMGAMLTALRMKSESIDEITAAAAVMRELAERIEPANPERLVDIVGTGGDGANLFNVSTASALVAATAGVKVAKHGNRSVSGKSGSSDVLAQAGVKLDLSHDETLACLEQQNLGFLFAPNHHPAMRHAMPVRRALG
;
A
#
# COMPACT_ATOMS: atom_id res chain seq x y z
N MET A 1 19.80 -12.92 12.27
CA MET A 1 19.96 -11.84 11.29
C MET A 1 18.76 -11.89 10.35
N VAL A 2 17.75 -11.10 10.61
CA VAL A 2 16.61 -10.93 9.70
C VAL A 2 17.17 -10.21 8.48
N LYS A 3 17.16 -10.85 7.31
CA LYS A 3 17.44 -10.16 6.06
C LYS A 3 16.41 -9.05 5.96
N ALA A 4 16.88 -7.81 6.06
CA ALA A 4 16.05 -6.63 5.80
C ALA A 4 15.55 -6.73 4.34
N GLY A 5 14.43 -7.39 4.15
CA GLY A 5 13.63 -7.31 2.95
C GLY A 5 13.33 -5.84 2.69
N CYS A 6 13.03 -5.50 1.47
CA CYS A 6 12.78 -4.15 1.02
C CYS A 6 11.66 -3.49 1.84
N TRP A 7 11.98 -2.92 3.00
CA TRP A 7 11.01 -2.35 3.97
C TRP A 7 10.10 -1.33 3.32
N PHE A 8 10.63 -0.51 2.43
CA PHE A 8 9.81 0.45 1.71
C PHE A 8 8.80 -0.24 0.76
N ILE A 9 9.20 -1.38 0.18
CA ILE A 9 8.36 -2.18 -0.71
C ILE A 9 7.41 -3.06 0.13
N ASP A 10 7.86 -3.58 1.28
CA ASP A 10 7.07 -4.40 2.20
C ASP A 10 6.22 -3.55 3.15
N THR A 11 6.64 -2.32 3.46
CA THR A 11 5.81 -1.33 4.19
C THR A 11 4.58 -0.94 3.37
N PHE A 12 4.65 -1.02 2.05
CA PHE A 12 3.45 -1.01 1.22
C PHE A 12 2.50 -2.15 1.57
N ALA A 13 2.99 -3.31 1.99
CA ALA A 13 2.15 -4.40 2.48
C ALA A 13 1.58 -4.11 3.88
N LEU A 14 2.32 -3.45 4.77
CA LEU A 14 1.86 -3.05 6.11
C LEU A 14 0.82 -1.91 6.09
N CYS A 15 0.85 -1.03 5.09
CA CYS A 15 -0.18 -0.02 4.87
C CYS A 15 -1.51 -0.61 4.43
N TYR A 16 -1.55 -1.88 4.15
CA TYR A 16 -2.70 -2.63 3.69
C TYR A 16 -3.58 -3.18 4.81
N SER A 17 -3.40 -2.78 6.06
CA SER A 17 -4.32 -3.25 7.08
C SER A 17 -5.71 -2.64 6.84
N TYR A 18 -6.70 -3.50 6.96
CA TYR A 18 -8.13 -3.29 6.85
C TYR A 18 -8.65 -1.91 7.32
N ARG A 19 -8.13 -1.36 8.42
CA ARG A 19 -8.50 -0.03 8.93
C ARG A 19 -8.43 1.09 7.90
N TYR A 20 -7.78 0.86 6.77
CA TYR A 20 -7.47 1.88 5.79
C TYR A 20 -8.27 1.79 4.49
N LEU A 21 -8.80 0.62 4.18
CA LEU A 21 -9.66 0.42 3.00
C LEU A 21 -11.15 0.58 3.32
N VAL A 22 -11.50 0.57 4.60
CA VAL A 22 -12.88 0.64 5.08
C VAL A 22 -13.10 1.89 5.93
N THR A 23 -13.94 2.79 5.42
CA THR A 23 -14.64 3.93 6.00
C THR A 23 -13.93 5.23 6.40
N LYS A 24 -14.65 6.34 6.13
CA LYS A 24 -14.42 7.71 6.62
C LYS A 24 -14.52 7.85 8.15
N HIS A 25 -15.14 6.90 8.86
CA HIS A 25 -15.58 7.09 10.25
C HIS A 25 -14.48 6.94 11.30
N GLN A 26 -13.32 6.39 10.96
CA GLN A 26 -12.20 6.23 11.89
C GLN A 26 -11.08 7.27 11.76
N GLN A 27 -11.25 8.30 10.95
CA GLN A 27 -10.28 9.40 10.86
C GLN A 27 -10.15 10.23 12.17
N GLN A 28 -11.00 10.00 13.16
CA GLN A 28 -11.04 10.84 14.37
C GLN A 28 -10.40 10.23 15.63
N LYS A 29 -9.94 8.99 15.61
CA LYS A 29 -9.29 8.40 16.80
C LYS A 29 -7.92 7.81 16.49
N GLY A 30 -6.92 8.68 16.47
CA GLY A 30 -5.57 8.35 16.91
C GLY A 30 -4.54 7.90 15.90
N LEU A 31 -3.94 8.79 15.30
CA LEU A 31 -2.52 9.18 15.30
C LEU A 31 -2.56 10.69 15.16
N PRO A 32 -1.80 11.48 15.91
CA PRO A 32 -1.77 12.91 15.69
C PRO A 32 -1.31 13.11 14.25
N MET A 33 -2.23 13.51 13.38
CA MET A 33 -1.86 14.14 12.13
C MET A 33 -1.09 15.39 12.56
N GLN A 34 0.23 15.30 12.55
CA GLN A 34 1.03 16.50 12.64
C GLN A 34 0.49 17.41 11.56
N ASN A 35 0.05 18.60 11.99
CA ASN A 35 -0.52 19.64 11.14
C ASN A 35 0.46 19.96 10.02
N SER A 36 0.39 19.25 8.91
CA SER A 36 1.14 19.57 7.70
C SER A 36 0.41 20.70 6.97
N GLN A 37 0.37 21.89 7.57
CA GLN A 37 -0.16 23.10 6.93
C GLN A 37 0.59 23.48 5.65
N HIS A 38 1.68 22.79 5.32
CA HIS A 38 2.56 23.10 4.19
C HIS A 38 2.68 21.97 3.15
N ALA A 39 2.09 20.80 3.38
CA ALA A 39 2.14 19.71 2.39
C ALA A 39 1.26 20.01 1.19
N LEU A 40 1.80 19.87 -0.03
CA LEU A 40 1.03 20.04 -1.26
C LEU A 40 -0.11 19.03 -1.37
N THR A 41 -1.25 19.52 -1.83
CA THR A 41 -2.40 18.66 -2.18
C THR A 41 -2.20 17.99 -3.53
N LEU A 42 -2.99 16.96 -3.84
CA LEU A 42 -2.98 16.31 -5.15
C LEU A 42 -3.25 17.31 -6.29
N ALA A 43 -4.15 18.26 -6.09
CA ALA A 43 -4.44 19.30 -7.08
C ALA A 43 -3.22 20.20 -7.34
N GLN A 44 -2.52 20.60 -6.28
CA GLN A 44 -1.29 21.41 -6.40
C GLN A 44 -0.16 20.62 -7.07
N ILE A 45 0.01 19.33 -6.76
CA ILE A 45 0.96 18.45 -7.45
C ILE A 45 0.65 18.35 -8.95
N ASN A 46 -0.63 18.28 -9.31
CA ASN A 46 -1.04 18.21 -10.71
C ASN A 46 -0.80 19.52 -11.48
N ALA A 47 -0.75 20.65 -10.79
CA ALA A 47 -0.48 21.98 -11.35
C ALA A 47 1.01 22.32 -11.46
N LEU A 48 1.93 21.48 -10.95
CA LEU A 48 3.37 21.74 -11.03
C LEU A 48 3.87 21.69 -12.48
N THR A 49 4.79 22.60 -12.81
CA THR A 49 5.54 22.56 -14.08
C THR A 49 6.61 21.46 -14.04
N GLU A 50 7.05 21.01 -15.22
CA GLU A 50 8.15 20.04 -15.36
C GLU A 50 9.42 20.48 -14.61
N GLU A 51 9.77 21.75 -14.67
CA GLU A 51 10.93 22.31 -13.95
C GLU A 51 10.76 22.20 -12.43
N GLN A 52 9.57 22.49 -11.92
CA GLN A 52 9.27 22.36 -10.49
C GLN A 52 9.32 20.90 -10.03
N ILE A 53 8.80 19.98 -10.84
CA ILE A 53 8.84 18.54 -10.58
C ILE A 53 10.31 18.08 -10.54
N ASP A 54 11.09 18.45 -11.57
CA ASP A 54 12.53 18.10 -11.66
C ASP A 54 13.30 18.56 -10.42
N LYS A 55 13.12 19.83 -10.05
CA LYS A 55 13.79 20.42 -8.88
C LYS A 55 13.46 19.68 -7.58
N LYS A 56 12.17 19.36 -7.36
CA LYS A 56 11.71 18.65 -6.16
C LYS A 56 12.29 17.24 -6.07
N LEU A 57 12.16 16.47 -7.16
CA LEU A 57 12.67 15.10 -7.22
C LEU A 57 14.20 15.04 -7.11
N ARG A 58 14.91 15.99 -7.70
CA ARG A 58 16.38 16.09 -7.59
C ARG A 58 16.80 16.35 -6.15
N LEU A 59 16.24 17.37 -5.50
CA LEU A 59 16.55 17.70 -4.11
C LEU A 59 16.30 16.52 -3.17
N ALA A 60 15.17 15.85 -3.33
CA ALA A 60 14.83 14.68 -2.52
C ALA A 60 15.80 13.50 -2.76
N LEU A 61 16.20 13.29 -4.01
CA LEU A 61 17.17 12.25 -4.36
C LEU A 61 18.56 12.57 -3.79
N ASP A 62 19.04 13.80 -3.92
CA ASP A 62 20.33 14.24 -3.39
C ASP A 62 20.36 14.04 -1.86
N ASN A 63 19.30 14.47 -1.14
CA ASN A 63 19.18 14.22 0.29
C ASN A 63 19.27 12.73 0.64
N ALA A 64 18.53 11.87 -0.08
CA ALA A 64 18.53 10.45 0.18
C ALA A 64 19.90 9.80 -0.09
N ILE A 65 20.62 10.24 -1.13
CA ILE A 65 21.99 9.79 -1.45
C ILE A 65 22.95 10.19 -0.33
N ASP A 66 22.83 11.43 0.18
CA ASP A 66 23.64 11.95 1.27
C ASP A 66 23.22 11.44 2.65
N ARG A 67 22.28 10.47 2.70
CA ARG A 67 21.70 9.88 3.92
C ARG A 67 21.00 10.88 4.83
N ILE A 68 20.48 11.95 4.26
CA ILE A 68 19.65 12.94 4.95
C ILE A 68 18.19 12.49 4.86
N ASP A 69 17.50 12.46 5.99
CA ASP A 69 16.09 12.10 6.05
C ASP A 69 15.22 13.15 5.37
N LEU A 70 14.29 12.71 4.56
CA LEU A 70 13.26 13.57 4.02
C LEU A 70 12.24 13.91 5.11
N THR A 71 11.79 15.17 5.14
CA THR A 71 10.65 15.50 5.99
C THR A 71 9.39 14.79 5.51
N TYR A 72 8.38 14.71 6.37
CA TYR A 72 7.06 14.17 6.01
C TYR A 72 6.52 14.82 4.72
N GLU A 73 6.61 16.15 4.60
CA GLU A 73 6.13 16.93 3.46
C GLU A 73 6.90 16.58 2.18
N GLN A 74 8.23 16.53 2.27
CA GLN A 74 9.08 16.18 1.13
C GLN A 74 8.78 14.77 0.62
N MET A 75 8.70 13.81 1.53
CA MET A 75 8.38 12.43 1.16
C MET A 75 6.97 12.29 0.62
N ARG A 76 5.99 13.01 1.17
CA ARG A 76 4.63 13.06 0.64
C ARG A 76 4.61 13.59 -0.80
N GLU A 77 5.34 14.66 -1.10
CA GLU A 77 5.46 15.21 -2.46
C GLU A 77 6.08 14.18 -3.42
N VAL A 78 7.18 13.54 -3.02
CA VAL A 78 7.84 12.48 -3.81
C VAL A 78 6.85 11.35 -4.11
N MET A 79 6.13 10.88 -3.11
CA MET A 79 5.13 9.82 -3.27
C MET A 79 3.99 10.21 -4.20
N LEU A 80 3.46 11.42 -4.08
CA LEU A 80 2.42 11.92 -4.99
C LEU A 80 2.93 12.01 -6.43
N LEU A 81 4.18 12.49 -6.64
CA LEU A 81 4.79 12.55 -7.97
C LEU A 81 4.99 11.16 -8.59
N ILE A 82 5.39 10.17 -7.79
CA ILE A 82 5.50 8.77 -8.22
C ILE A 82 4.11 8.21 -8.58
N MET A 83 3.15 8.34 -7.68
CA MET A 83 1.82 7.72 -7.81
C MET A 83 0.94 8.40 -8.87
N THR A 84 1.27 9.62 -9.28
CA THR A 84 0.61 10.30 -10.41
C THR A 84 1.33 10.12 -11.76
N GLY A 85 2.44 9.34 -11.78
CA GLY A 85 3.21 9.07 -13.00
C GLY A 85 4.09 10.24 -13.45
N LYS A 86 4.35 11.20 -12.59
CA LYS A 86 5.19 12.38 -12.89
C LYS A 86 6.69 12.15 -12.59
N CYS A 87 7.05 10.98 -12.10
CA CYS A 87 8.43 10.53 -11.88
C CYS A 87 8.78 9.49 -12.93
N ASN A 88 9.84 9.70 -13.71
CA ASN A 88 10.28 8.69 -14.67
C ASN A 88 10.92 7.48 -13.97
N ASP A 89 10.95 6.34 -14.66
CA ASP A 89 11.40 5.06 -14.10
C ASP A 89 12.84 5.09 -13.59
N ALA A 90 13.75 5.76 -14.31
CA ALA A 90 15.15 5.84 -13.91
C ALA A 90 15.33 6.59 -12.57
N ARG A 91 14.64 7.72 -12.43
CA ARG A 91 14.68 8.52 -11.19
C ARG A 91 13.96 7.83 -10.05
N MET A 92 12.85 7.18 -10.34
CA MET A 92 12.12 6.37 -9.35
C MET A 92 13.00 5.23 -8.83
N GLY A 93 13.69 4.51 -9.73
CA GLY A 93 14.62 3.45 -9.35
C GLY A 93 15.77 3.96 -8.46
N ALA A 94 16.37 5.10 -8.84
CA ALA A 94 17.41 5.74 -8.03
C ALA A 94 16.88 6.15 -6.64
N MET A 95 15.70 6.77 -6.57
CA MET A 95 15.07 7.18 -5.31
C MET A 95 14.79 5.99 -4.39
N LEU A 96 14.16 4.94 -4.90
CA LEU A 96 13.85 3.75 -4.12
C LEU A 96 15.12 3.07 -3.60
N THR A 97 16.17 3.02 -4.43
CA THR A 97 17.46 2.45 -4.04
C THR A 97 18.16 3.31 -2.97
N ALA A 98 18.17 4.63 -3.14
CA ALA A 98 18.77 5.54 -2.17
C ALA A 98 18.06 5.49 -0.81
N LEU A 99 16.73 5.52 -0.78
CA LEU A 99 15.94 5.38 0.44
C LEU A 99 16.26 4.06 1.15
N ARG A 100 16.30 2.95 0.43
CA ARG A 100 16.67 1.65 0.99
C ARG A 100 18.09 1.61 1.56
N MET A 101 19.07 2.20 0.85
CA MET A 101 20.47 2.26 1.31
C MET A 101 20.66 3.16 2.52
N LYS A 102 19.86 4.20 2.62
CA LYS A 102 19.83 5.12 3.76
C LYS A 102 19.17 4.47 4.99
N SER A 103 18.19 3.63 4.78
CA SER A 103 17.12 3.21 5.68
C SER A 103 16.10 4.33 5.90
N GLU A 104 14.84 4.01 5.72
CA GLU A 104 13.75 5.00 5.78
C GLU A 104 13.48 5.44 7.22
N SER A 105 13.23 6.72 7.41
CA SER A 105 12.79 7.29 8.68
C SER A 105 11.30 7.04 8.93
N ILE A 106 10.85 7.22 10.18
CA ILE A 106 9.42 7.10 10.55
C ILE A 106 8.56 8.10 9.78
N ASP A 107 9.05 9.32 9.58
CA ASP A 107 8.32 10.36 8.84
C ASP A 107 8.17 9.99 7.36
N GLU A 108 9.22 9.45 6.74
CA GLU A 108 9.18 8.97 5.36
C GLU A 108 8.18 7.82 5.18
N ILE A 109 8.21 6.84 6.07
CA ILE A 109 7.27 5.70 6.05
C ILE A 109 5.83 6.20 6.25
N THR A 110 5.63 7.10 7.22
CA THR A 110 4.31 7.64 7.54
C THR A 110 3.73 8.45 6.38
N ALA A 111 4.54 9.28 5.74
CA ALA A 111 4.15 10.06 4.57
C ALA A 111 3.77 9.16 3.39
N ALA A 112 4.59 8.16 3.10
CA ALA A 112 4.32 7.19 2.04
C ALA A 112 2.99 6.45 2.28
N ALA A 113 2.77 5.98 3.50
CA ALA A 113 1.54 5.33 3.91
C ALA A 113 0.31 6.24 3.77
N ALA A 114 0.44 7.50 4.16
CA ALA A 114 -0.64 8.48 4.05
C ALA A 114 -1.07 8.71 2.59
N VAL A 115 -0.11 8.85 1.67
CA VAL A 115 -0.39 9.01 0.23
C VAL A 115 -1.05 7.75 -0.36
N MET A 116 -0.56 6.58 -0.01
CA MET A 116 -1.16 5.33 -0.47
C MET A 116 -2.61 5.21 -0.04
N ARG A 117 -2.93 5.60 1.20
CA ARG A 117 -4.29 5.62 1.74
C ARG A 117 -5.19 6.66 1.07
N GLU A 118 -4.63 7.82 0.76
CA GLU A 118 -5.35 8.91 0.09
C GLU A 118 -5.78 8.52 -1.32
N LEU A 119 -4.91 7.79 -2.03
CA LEU A 119 -5.13 7.37 -3.42
C LEU A 119 -5.77 5.99 -3.56
N ALA A 120 -6.05 5.31 -2.46
CA ALA A 120 -6.70 4.01 -2.48
C ALA A 120 -8.19 4.12 -2.80
N GLU A 121 -8.67 3.20 -3.64
CA GLU A 121 -10.09 2.99 -3.84
C GLU A 121 -10.65 2.13 -2.70
N ARG A 122 -11.69 2.65 -2.03
CA ARG A 122 -12.25 2.07 -0.81
C ARG A 122 -13.57 1.38 -1.07
N ILE A 123 -13.87 0.38 -0.27
CA ILE A 123 -15.21 -0.16 -0.11
C ILE A 123 -15.85 0.42 1.16
N GLU A 124 -17.18 0.58 1.17
CA GLU A 124 -17.91 1.13 2.31
C GLU A 124 -18.98 0.13 2.78
N PRO A 125 -18.60 -0.88 3.58
CA PRO A 125 -19.55 -1.84 4.15
C PRO A 125 -20.44 -1.19 5.22
N ALA A 126 -21.65 -1.75 5.41
CA ALA A 126 -22.64 -1.18 6.32
C ALA A 126 -22.20 -1.15 7.80
N ASN A 127 -21.40 -2.13 8.24
CA ASN A 127 -20.94 -2.26 9.63
C ASN A 127 -19.42 -2.46 9.69
N PRO A 128 -18.64 -1.42 9.41
CA PRO A 128 -17.19 -1.52 9.31
C PRO A 128 -16.50 -1.90 10.62
N GLU A 129 -17.10 -1.57 11.76
CA GLU A 129 -16.57 -1.88 13.09
C GLU A 129 -16.58 -3.38 13.42
N ARG A 130 -17.36 -4.18 12.67
CA ARG A 130 -17.47 -5.64 12.84
C ARG A 130 -16.62 -6.44 11.89
N LEU A 131 -15.81 -5.76 11.08
CA LEU A 131 -14.97 -6.42 10.09
C LEU A 131 -13.60 -6.76 10.67
N VAL A 132 -13.06 -7.87 10.18
CA VAL A 132 -11.72 -8.33 10.51
C VAL A 132 -10.90 -8.44 9.24
N ASP A 133 -9.66 -7.99 9.25
CA ASP A 133 -8.66 -8.34 8.24
C ASP A 133 -7.66 -9.33 8.86
N ILE A 134 -7.30 -10.35 8.07
CA ILE A 134 -6.32 -11.36 8.46
C ILE A 134 -5.21 -11.34 7.41
N VAL A 135 -4.19 -10.53 7.68
CA VAL A 135 -3.07 -10.32 6.76
C VAL A 135 -1.75 -10.48 7.50
N GLY A 136 -0.80 -11.13 6.85
CA GLY A 136 0.61 -11.14 7.29
C GLY A 136 1.37 -9.98 6.66
N THR A 137 2.51 -9.65 7.24
CA THR A 137 3.41 -8.59 6.71
C THR A 137 3.99 -8.96 5.34
N GLY A 138 4.11 -10.26 5.03
CA GLY A 138 4.82 -10.75 3.85
C GLY A 138 6.33 -10.58 3.97
N GLY A 139 7.08 -11.09 2.99
CA GLY A 139 8.52 -10.86 2.89
C GLY A 139 9.40 -11.42 4.01
N ASP A 140 8.85 -12.18 4.95
CA ASP A 140 9.55 -12.73 6.12
C ASP A 140 10.43 -13.97 5.80
N GLY A 141 10.31 -14.49 4.57
CA GLY A 141 11.06 -15.67 4.12
C GLY A 141 10.66 -16.98 4.81
N ALA A 142 9.58 -16.99 5.58
CA ALA A 142 9.16 -18.16 6.36
C ALA A 142 8.67 -19.33 5.49
N ASN A 143 8.26 -19.05 4.23
CA ASN A 143 7.78 -20.04 3.25
C ASN A 143 6.71 -21.01 3.81
N LEU A 144 5.88 -20.52 4.72
CA LEU A 144 4.76 -21.25 5.26
C LEU A 144 3.64 -21.38 4.23
N PHE A 145 2.72 -22.32 4.45
CA PHE A 145 1.47 -22.32 3.68
C PHE A 145 0.67 -21.02 3.97
N ASN A 146 -0.33 -20.73 3.13
CA ASN A 146 -1.10 -19.48 3.20
C ASN A 146 -2.00 -19.44 4.47
N VAL A 147 -1.37 -19.39 5.65
CA VAL A 147 -2.02 -19.43 6.98
C VAL A 147 -3.12 -18.37 7.08
N SER A 148 -2.81 -17.12 6.69
CA SER A 148 -3.78 -16.02 6.74
C SER A 148 -5.00 -16.26 5.86
N THR A 149 -4.83 -16.91 4.69
CA THR A 149 -5.95 -17.26 3.80
C THR A 149 -6.81 -18.36 4.41
N ALA A 150 -6.17 -19.41 4.94
CA ALA A 150 -6.89 -20.49 5.62
C ALA A 150 -7.65 -19.97 6.85
N SER A 151 -7.02 -19.13 7.67
CA SER A 151 -7.64 -18.52 8.85
C SER A 151 -8.83 -17.62 8.47
N ALA A 152 -8.73 -16.88 7.35
CA ALA A 152 -9.83 -16.04 6.85
C ALA A 152 -11.06 -16.88 6.49
N LEU A 153 -10.86 -18.02 5.80
CA LEU A 153 -11.94 -18.94 5.45
C LEU A 153 -12.59 -19.55 6.69
N VAL A 154 -11.79 -20.00 7.66
CA VAL A 154 -12.30 -20.55 8.93
C VAL A 154 -13.10 -19.51 9.70
N ALA A 155 -12.57 -18.29 9.84
CA ALA A 155 -13.25 -17.21 10.55
C ALA A 155 -14.59 -16.82 9.87
N ALA A 156 -14.59 -16.71 8.54
CA ALA A 156 -15.81 -16.42 7.77
C ALA A 156 -16.87 -17.52 7.94
N THR A 157 -16.46 -18.79 7.93
CA THR A 157 -17.35 -19.94 8.16
C THR A 157 -17.92 -19.93 9.58
N ALA A 158 -17.16 -19.41 10.55
CA ALA A 158 -17.63 -19.22 11.93
C ALA A 158 -18.53 -17.99 12.11
N GLY A 159 -18.88 -17.27 11.04
CA GLY A 159 -19.78 -16.11 11.06
C GLY A 159 -19.09 -14.76 11.26
N VAL A 160 -17.76 -14.70 11.26
CA VAL A 160 -17.01 -13.45 11.32
C VAL A 160 -16.96 -12.83 9.92
N LYS A 161 -17.32 -11.55 9.79
CA LYS A 161 -17.14 -10.83 8.53
C LYS A 161 -15.67 -10.51 8.32
N VAL A 162 -15.07 -11.09 7.27
CA VAL A 162 -13.65 -10.96 6.94
C VAL A 162 -13.50 -10.20 5.61
N ALA A 163 -12.94 -8.99 5.68
CA ALA A 163 -12.49 -8.24 4.50
C ALA A 163 -10.99 -8.48 4.30
N LYS A 164 -10.66 -9.56 3.61
CA LYS A 164 -9.27 -9.97 3.44
C LYS A 164 -8.60 -9.20 2.31
N HIS A 165 -7.61 -8.40 2.64
CA HIS A 165 -6.72 -7.83 1.64
C HIS A 165 -5.63 -8.83 1.24
N GLY A 166 -5.30 -8.89 -0.03
CA GLY A 166 -4.26 -9.79 -0.52
C GLY A 166 -3.77 -9.51 -1.93
N ASN A 167 -2.61 -10.10 -2.25
CA ASN A 167 -1.97 -9.95 -3.54
C ASN A 167 -1.38 -11.29 -4.00
N ARG A 168 -0.83 -11.31 -5.22
CA ARG A 168 0.04 -12.39 -5.70
C ARG A 168 1.34 -12.40 -4.93
N SER A 169 2.00 -13.55 -4.87
CA SER A 169 3.30 -13.65 -4.23
C SER A 169 4.34 -12.78 -4.94
N VAL A 170 5.15 -12.09 -4.15
CA VAL A 170 6.31 -11.34 -4.65
C VAL A 170 7.61 -12.13 -4.42
N SER A 171 7.75 -12.80 -3.28
CA SER A 171 8.96 -13.50 -2.86
C SER A 171 8.78 -15.00 -2.64
N GLY A 172 7.55 -15.48 -2.48
CA GLY A 172 7.23 -16.86 -2.20
C GLY A 172 6.69 -17.62 -3.42
N LYS A 173 6.43 -18.92 -3.26
CA LYS A 173 5.86 -19.77 -4.32
C LYS A 173 4.40 -19.48 -4.59
N SER A 174 3.65 -18.93 -3.63
CA SER A 174 2.20 -18.74 -3.73
C SER A 174 1.73 -17.66 -2.76
N GLY A 175 1.09 -16.61 -3.27
CA GLY A 175 0.40 -15.58 -2.49
C GLY A 175 -1.05 -15.95 -2.20
N SER A 176 -1.76 -15.13 -1.43
CA SER A 176 -3.18 -15.35 -1.11
C SER A 176 -4.06 -15.41 -2.34
N SER A 177 -3.86 -14.52 -3.30
CA SER A 177 -4.62 -14.51 -4.54
C SER A 177 -4.32 -15.70 -5.45
N ASP A 178 -3.08 -16.21 -5.42
CA ASP A 178 -2.73 -17.38 -6.24
C ASP A 178 -3.50 -18.62 -5.77
N VAL A 179 -3.58 -18.82 -4.44
CA VAL A 179 -4.36 -19.92 -3.84
C VAL A 179 -5.85 -19.79 -4.14
N LEU A 180 -6.41 -18.59 -3.95
CA LEU A 180 -7.83 -18.35 -4.19
C LEU A 180 -8.19 -18.50 -5.67
N ALA A 181 -7.38 -18.02 -6.58
CA ALA A 181 -7.57 -18.21 -8.02
C ALA A 181 -7.53 -19.69 -8.40
N GLN A 182 -6.58 -20.45 -7.84
CA GLN A 182 -6.49 -21.90 -8.07
C GLN A 182 -7.68 -22.65 -7.51
N ALA A 183 -8.30 -22.13 -6.44
CA ALA A 183 -9.55 -22.66 -5.89
C ALA A 183 -10.79 -22.20 -6.68
N GLY A 184 -10.66 -21.47 -7.78
CA GLY A 184 -11.74 -21.00 -8.63
C GLY A 184 -12.42 -19.71 -8.18
N VAL A 185 -11.83 -18.98 -7.23
CA VAL A 185 -12.35 -17.68 -6.78
C VAL A 185 -12.03 -16.61 -7.82
N LYS A 186 -13.04 -15.86 -8.25
CA LYS A 186 -12.87 -14.68 -9.11
C LYS A 186 -12.20 -13.55 -8.30
N LEU A 187 -11.05 -13.05 -8.75
CA LEU A 187 -10.29 -12.03 -8.03
C LEU A 187 -10.61 -10.60 -8.47
N ASP A 188 -11.03 -10.43 -9.71
CA ASP A 188 -11.30 -9.15 -10.36
C ASP A 188 -12.76 -8.69 -10.16
N LEU A 189 -13.22 -8.79 -8.91
CA LEU A 189 -14.53 -8.31 -8.52
C LEU A 189 -14.56 -6.78 -8.50
N SER A 190 -15.70 -6.20 -8.88
CA SER A 190 -16.01 -4.80 -8.62
C SER A 190 -16.18 -4.57 -7.10
N HIS A 191 -16.20 -3.31 -6.68
CA HIS A 191 -16.44 -2.95 -5.29
C HIS A 191 -17.80 -3.45 -4.79
N ASP A 192 -18.85 -3.33 -5.61
CA ASP A 192 -20.19 -3.80 -5.28
C ASP A 192 -20.24 -5.33 -5.18
N GLU A 193 -19.60 -6.06 -6.10
CA GLU A 193 -19.49 -7.52 -6.03
C GLU A 193 -18.71 -7.95 -4.77
N THR A 194 -17.64 -7.24 -4.42
CA THR A 194 -16.85 -7.52 -3.20
C THR A 194 -17.69 -7.30 -1.94
N LEU A 195 -18.48 -6.21 -1.89
CA LEU A 195 -19.41 -5.94 -0.81
C LEU A 195 -20.50 -7.01 -0.72
N ALA A 196 -21.06 -7.44 -1.86
CA ALA A 196 -22.05 -8.50 -1.89
C ALA A 196 -21.50 -9.83 -1.35
N CYS A 197 -20.27 -10.19 -1.72
CA CYS A 197 -19.58 -11.38 -1.16
C CYS A 197 -19.40 -11.24 0.35
N LEU A 198 -18.97 -10.07 0.83
CA LEU A 198 -18.77 -9.80 2.25
C LEU A 198 -20.07 -9.95 3.04
N GLU A 199 -21.18 -9.45 2.51
CA GLU A 199 -22.48 -9.50 3.19
C GLU A 199 -23.11 -10.90 3.14
N GLN A 200 -22.99 -11.63 2.02
CA GLN A 200 -23.65 -12.92 1.82
C GLN A 200 -22.82 -14.11 2.31
N GLN A 201 -21.50 -14.03 2.20
CA GLN A 201 -20.58 -15.14 2.49
C GLN A 201 -19.67 -14.86 3.69
N ASN A 202 -19.80 -13.72 4.36
CA ASN A 202 -18.90 -13.24 5.41
C ASN A 202 -17.43 -13.11 4.96
N LEU A 203 -17.14 -13.16 3.67
CA LEU A 203 -15.79 -13.05 3.12
C LEU A 203 -15.78 -12.17 1.87
N GLY A 204 -15.08 -11.04 1.94
CA GLY A 204 -14.72 -10.21 0.80
C GLY A 204 -13.22 -10.27 0.57
N PHE A 205 -12.78 -10.61 -0.65
CA PHE A 205 -11.37 -10.57 -1.01
C PHE A 205 -11.04 -9.26 -1.74
N LEU A 206 -10.21 -8.43 -1.11
CA LEU A 206 -9.76 -7.16 -1.66
C LEU A 206 -8.45 -7.39 -2.41
N PHE A 207 -8.55 -7.57 -3.71
CA PHE A 207 -7.38 -7.78 -4.55
C PHE A 207 -6.60 -6.47 -4.72
N ALA A 208 -5.38 -6.41 -4.24
CA ALA A 208 -4.57 -5.20 -4.14
C ALA A 208 -4.53 -4.32 -5.42
N PRO A 209 -4.36 -4.87 -6.63
CA PRO A 209 -4.36 -4.06 -7.85
C PRO A 209 -5.66 -3.28 -8.09
N ASN A 210 -6.81 -3.81 -7.66
CA ASN A 210 -8.11 -3.15 -7.82
C ASN A 210 -8.30 -1.97 -6.86
N HIS A 211 -7.63 -2.02 -5.69
CA HIS A 211 -7.76 -1.00 -4.65
C HIS A 211 -6.65 0.06 -4.68
N HIS A 212 -5.57 -0.19 -5.41
CA HIS A 212 -4.44 0.74 -5.53
C HIS A 212 -4.04 0.99 -6.99
N PRO A 213 -4.94 1.59 -7.80
CA PRO A 213 -4.68 1.81 -9.23
C PRO A 213 -3.48 2.71 -9.49
N ALA A 214 -3.15 3.61 -8.57
CA ALA A 214 -1.97 4.49 -8.66
C ALA A 214 -0.64 3.70 -8.68
N MET A 215 -0.61 2.51 -8.08
CA MET A 215 0.58 1.63 -8.08
C MET A 215 1.02 1.21 -9.48
N ARG A 216 0.16 1.28 -10.50
CA ARG A 216 0.53 0.97 -11.89
C ARG A 216 1.78 1.73 -12.36
N HIS A 217 1.97 2.95 -11.85
CA HIS A 217 3.11 3.79 -12.21
C HIS A 217 4.42 3.33 -11.57
N ALA A 218 4.37 2.70 -10.41
CA ALA A 218 5.55 2.20 -9.70
C ALA A 218 5.88 0.73 -10.01
N MET A 219 4.91 -0.05 -10.51
CA MET A 219 5.08 -1.50 -10.71
C MET A 219 6.21 -1.91 -11.65
N PRO A 220 6.48 -1.21 -12.79
CA PRO A 220 7.58 -1.58 -13.68
C PRO A 220 8.92 -1.51 -12.96
N VAL A 221 9.20 -0.39 -12.28
CA VAL A 221 10.44 -0.18 -11.53
C VAL A 221 10.55 -1.18 -10.38
N ARG A 222 9.47 -1.39 -9.66
CA ARG A 222 9.41 -2.33 -8.55
C ARG A 222 9.77 -3.76 -8.97
N ARG A 223 9.23 -4.21 -10.11
CA ARG A 223 9.58 -5.53 -10.68
C ARG A 223 11.03 -5.62 -11.14
N ALA A 224 11.60 -4.53 -11.64
CA ALA A 224 12.98 -4.49 -12.10
C ALA A 224 13.98 -4.52 -10.94
N LEU A 225 13.59 -4.00 -9.77
CA LEU A 225 14.43 -3.99 -8.56
C LEU A 225 14.36 -5.31 -7.74
N GLY A 226 13.35 -6.13 -7.93
CA GLY A 226 13.15 -7.43 -7.26
C GLY A 226 12.38 -7.29 -5.96
#